data_9e7684c6cc3bf8a71cdb73f7d11cf675
#
_entry.id   9e7684c6cc3bf8a71cdb73f7d11cf675
#
_cell.length_a   1.000
_cell.length_b   1.000
_cell.length_c   1.000
_cell.angle_alpha   90.00
_cell.angle_beta   90.00
_cell.angle_gamma   90.00
#
_symmetry.space_group_name_H-M   'P 1'
#
loop_
_entity.id
_entity.type
_entity.pdbx_description
1 polymer ?
#
loop_
_entity_poly.entity_id
_entity_poly.type
_entity_poly.pdbx_seq_one_letter_code
_entity_poly.pdbx_strand_id
1 'polypeptide(L)'
;MIITIPWLKEHLKTSAKENEIIDRLVNIGLEVEDVKENSGDLGKFKIAKVLKTEKHPNADKLKVCDVTIGGKEILKVVCGAPNAKEGLITIY
;
A
#
# COMPACT_ATOMS: atom_id res chain seq x y z
N MET A 1 8.61 -18.79 15.38
CA MET A 1 8.84 -18.77 13.92
C MET A 1 7.73 -17.95 13.27
N ILE A 2 8.05 -17.08 12.35
CA ILE A 2 7.07 -16.29 11.61
C ILE A 2 7.11 -16.71 10.14
N ILE A 3 5.92 -16.97 9.58
CA ILE A 3 5.74 -17.36 8.18
C ILE A 3 4.71 -16.41 7.57
N THR A 4 4.94 -15.94 6.34
CA THR A 4 3.94 -15.19 5.58
C THR A 4 3.20 -16.13 4.62
N ILE A 5 1.90 -15.92 4.45
CA ILE A 5 1.09 -16.73 3.53
C ILE A 5 1.58 -16.66 2.08
N PRO A 6 1.96 -15.48 1.54
CA PRO A 6 2.54 -15.41 0.19
C PRO A 6 3.79 -16.27 0.04
N TRP A 7 4.71 -16.23 1.00
CA TRP A 7 5.92 -17.04 0.96
C TRP A 7 5.63 -18.54 1.06
N LEU A 8 4.69 -18.92 1.94
CA LEU A 8 4.25 -20.31 2.03
C LEU A 8 3.71 -20.82 0.68
N LYS A 9 2.94 -20.02 -0.03
CA LYS A 9 2.37 -20.36 -1.34
C LYS A 9 3.38 -20.47 -2.47
N GLU A 10 4.58 -19.94 -2.33
CA GLU A 10 5.69 -20.18 -3.26
C GLU A 10 6.19 -21.64 -3.19
N HIS A 11 6.09 -22.26 -2.03
CA HIS A 11 6.52 -23.63 -1.78
C HIS A 11 5.38 -24.66 -1.79
N LEU A 12 4.14 -24.20 -1.65
CA LEU A 12 2.95 -25.05 -1.57
C LEU A 12 1.93 -24.63 -2.63
N LYS A 13 1.72 -25.46 -3.64
CA LYS A 13 0.66 -25.26 -4.64
C LYS A 13 -0.70 -25.59 -4.01
N THR A 14 -1.43 -24.59 -3.58
CA THR A 14 -2.75 -24.75 -2.96
C THR A 14 -3.67 -23.60 -3.32
N SER A 15 -4.96 -23.91 -3.49
CA SER A 15 -6.05 -22.94 -3.58
C SER A 15 -6.73 -22.68 -2.22
N ALA A 16 -6.25 -23.32 -1.15
CA ALA A 16 -6.81 -23.17 0.17
C ALA A 16 -6.75 -21.72 0.65
N LYS A 17 -7.80 -21.30 1.34
CA LYS A 17 -7.86 -20.00 1.99
C LYS A 17 -6.97 -19.98 3.24
N GLU A 18 -6.59 -18.80 3.67
CA GLU A 18 -5.72 -18.58 4.83
C GLU A 18 -6.23 -19.33 6.09
N ASN A 19 -7.51 -19.16 6.43
CA ASN A 19 -8.11 -19.84 7.57
C ASN A 19 -8.03 -21.36 7.48
N GLU A 20 -8.21 -21.93 6.31
CA GLU A 20 -8.09 -23.37 6.08
C GLU A 20 -6.65 -23.87 6.30
N ILE A 21 -5.67 -23.08 5.91
CA ILE A 21 -4.25 -23.38 6.12
C ILE A 21 -3.94 -23.35 7.62
N ILE A 22 -4.40 -22.34 8.33
CA ILE A 22 -4.22 -22.19 9.78
C ILE A 22 -4.85 -23.38 10.52
N ASP A 23 -6.10 -23.71 10.21
CA ASP A 23 -6.80 -24.84 10.82
C ASP A 23 -6.07 -26.17 10.58
N ARG A 24 -5.54 -26.37 9.39
CA ARG A 24 -4.78 -27.59 9.06
C ARG A 24 -3.46 -27.67 9.82
N LEU A 25 -2.75 -26.55 9.96
CA LEU A 25 -1.52 -26.49 10.76
C LEU A 25 -1.80 -26.89 12.22
N VAL A 26 -2.83 -26.34 12.83
CA VAL A 26 -3.24 -26.69 14.19
C VAL A 26 -3.62 -28.17 14.29
N ASN A 27 -4.40 -28.69 13.34
CA ASN A 27 -4.85 -30.09 13.33
C ASN A 27 -3.70 -31.11 13.21
N ILE A 28 -2.59 -30.75 12.59
CA ILE A 28 -1.40 -31.63 12.50
C ILE A 28 -0.42 -31.43 13.67
N GLY A 29 -0.79 -30.62 14.67
CA GLY A 29 -0.02 -30.43 15.90
C GLY A 29 0.96 -29.25 15.86
N LEU A 30 0.86 -28.36 14.84
CA LEU A 30 1.64 -27.12 14.79
C LEU A 30 0.80 -26.01 15.40
N GLU A 31 1.17 -25.55 16.57
CA GLU A 31 0.49 -24.46 17.26
C GLU A 31 0.67 -23.14 16.50
N VAL A 32 -0.43 -22.44 16.26
CA VAL A 32 -0.45 -21.08 15.74
C VAL A 32 -0.72 -20.12 16.89
N GLU A 33 0.30 -19.42 17.34
CA GLU A 33 0.22 -18.52 18.51
C GLU A 33 -0.51 -17.22 18.18
N ASP A 34 -0.30 -16.67 16.98
CA ASP A 34 -0.89 -15.40 16.55
C ASP A 34 -0.99 -15.30 15.03
N VAL A 35 -1.99 -14.59 14.55
CA VAL A 35 -2.18 -14.27 13.13
C VAL A 35 -2.24 -12.76 12.99
N LYS A 36 -1.25 -12.19 12.30
CA LYS A 36 -1.16 -10.74 12.04
C LYS A 36 -1.62 -10.41 10.64
N GLU A 37 -2.68 -9.64 10.52
CA GLU A 37 -3.08 -9.03 9.27
C GLU A 37 -2.36 -7.69 9.10
N ASN A 38 -1.50 -7.59 8.06
CA ASN A 38 -0.81 -6.35 7.73
C ASN A 38 -1.67 -5.40 6.88
N SER A 39 -2.89 -5.81 6.56
CA SER A 39 -3.85 -5.02 5.77
C SER A 39 -4.55 -3.92 6.58
N GLY A 40 -4.13 -3.66 7.82
CA GLY A 40 -4.72 -2.62 8.68
C GLY A 40 -5.15 -1.40 7.88
N ASP A 41 -5.72 -0.44 8.22
CA ASP A 41 -6.21 0.83 7.71
C ASP A 41 -5.76 1.33 6.29
N LEU A 42 -5.18 0.46 5.45
CA LEU A 42 -4.77 0.82 4.08
C LEU A 42 -5.95 1.23 3.18
N GLY A 43 -7.18 0.86 3.54
CA GLY A 43 -8.38 1.28 2.83
C GLY A 43 -8.65 2.78 2.84
N LYS A 44 -8.00 3.53 3.73
CA LYS A 44 -8.08 5.00 3.78
C LYS A 44 -7.20 5.67 2.72
N PHE A 45 -6.18 4.99 2.23
CA PHE A 45 -5.27 5.51 1.23
C PHE A 45 -5.83 5.27 -0.18
N LYS A 46 -5.56 6.21 -1.07
CA LYS A 46 -5.94 6.11 -2.48
C LYS A 46 -4.71 6.20 -3.36
N ILE A 47 -4.74 5.50 -4.47
CA ILE A 47 -3.72 5.68 -5.51
C ILE A 47 -3.97 7.01 -6.19
N ALA A 48 -2.95 7.82 -6.30
CA ALA A 48 -3.01 9.13 -6.90
C ALA A 48 -1.95 9.30 -7.98
N LYS A 49 -2.27 10.09 -9.01
CA LYS A 49 -1.34 10.46 -10.07
C LYS A 49 -1.09 11.95 -10.04
N VAL A 50 0.18 12.33 -10.03
CA VAL A 50 0.60 13.74 -10.16
C VAL A 50 0.46 14.16 -11.61
N LEU A 51 -0.42 15.14 -11.87
CA LEU A 51 -0.67 15.66 -13.21
C LEU A 51 0.32 16.77 -13.57
N LYS A 52 0.62 17.65 -12.62
CA LYS A 52 1.49 18.81 -12.81
C LYS A 52 2.22 19.14 -11.51
N THR A 53 3.42 19.67 -11.63
CA THR A 53 4.17 20.18 -10.48
C THR A 53 4.67 21.57 -10.76
N GLU A 54 4.51 22.48 -9.81
CA GLU A 54 5.01 23.85 -9.87
C GLU A 54 5.79 24.16 -8.58
N LYS A 55 6.78 25.07 -8.68
CA LYS A 55 7.51 25.53 -7.50
C LYS A 55 6.56 26.33 -6.61
N HIS A 56 6.63 26.10 -5.30
CA HIS A 56 5.82 26.88 -4.34
C HIS A 56 6.29 28.34 -4.33
N PRO A 57 5.39 29.34 -4.41
CA PRO A 57 5.76 30.75 -4.54
C PRO A 57 6.54 31.31 -3.34
N ASN A 58 6.30 30.76 -2.14
CA ASN A 58 6.84 31.26 -0.88
C ASN A 58 7.78 30.28 -0.16
N ALA A 59 8.13 29.15 -0.80
CA ALA A 59 8.96 28.12 -0.17
C ALA A 59 9.82 27.38 -1.20
N ASP A 60 11.11 27.62 -1.20
CA ASP A 60 12.05 27.08 -2.21
C ASP A 60 12.15 25.57 -2.25
N LYS A 61 11.87 24.89 -1.13
CA LYS A 61 11.96 23.43 -1.00
C LYS A 61 10.64 22.71 -1.26
N LEU A 62 9.55 23.45 -1.47
CA LEU A 62 8.23 22.89 -1.67
C LEU A 62 7.76 23.02 -3.12
N LYS A 63 6.92 22.09 -3.53
CA LYS A 63 6.22 22.09 -4.82
C LYS A 63 4.71 22.06 -4.59
N VAL A 64 3.98 22.73 -5.44
CA VAL A 64 2.53 22.59 -5.55
C VAL A 64 2.24 21.59 -6.65
N CYS A 65 1.55 20.53 -6.32
CA CYS A 65 1.22 19.44 -7.22
C CYS A 65 -0.28 19.40 -7.49
N ASP A 66 -0.66 19.33 -8.74
CA ASP A 66 -2.02 18.99 -9.15
C ASP A 66 -2.12 17.47 -9.23
N VAL A 67 -3.01 16.87 -8.44
CA VAL A 67 -3.09 15.42 -8.24
C VAL A 67 -4.50 14.93 -8.50
N THR A 68 -4.63 13.79 -9.18
CA THR A 68 -5.91 13.09 -9.35
C THR A 68 -5.92 11.74 -8.65
N ILE A 69 -7.04 11.39 -8.05
CA ILE A 69 -7.32 10.10 -7.41
C ILE A 69 -8.26 9.22 -8.24
N GLY A 70 -8.33 9.46 -9.57
CA GLY A 70 -9.15 8.67 -10.49
C GLY A 70 -10.54 9.25 -10.77
N GLY A 71 -10.86 10.45 -10.29
CA GLY A 71 -12.09 11.18 -10.59
C GLY A 71 -11.86 12.37 -11.53
N LYS A 72 -12.89 13.20 -11.69
CA LYS A 72 -12.81 14.47 -12.42
C LYS A 72 -12.21 15.61 -11.58
N GLU A 73 -12.07 15.38 -10.27
CA GLU A 73 -11.50 16.38 -9.35
C GLU A 73 -9.99 16.39 -9.41
N ILE A 74 -9.43 17.58 -9.41
CA ILE A 74 -8.00 17.83 -9.30
C ILE A 74 -7.77 18.44 -7.92
N LEU A 75 -6.93 17.78 -7.13
CA LEU A 75 -6.56 18.20 -5.79
C LEU A 75 -5.22 18.95 -5.85
N LYS A 76 -5.13 20.08 -5.16
CA LYS A 76 -3.86 20.80 -4.99
C LYS A 76 -3.19 20.36 -3.70
N VAL A 77 -2.00 19.81 -3.84
CA VAL A 77 -1.21 19.27 -2.72
C VAL A 77 0.15 19.93 -2.68
N VAL A 78 0.54 20.41 -1.50
CA VAL A 78 1.90 20.91 -1.27
C VAL A 78 2.79 19.74 -0.87
N CYS A 79 3.86 19.52 -1.61
CA CYS A 79 4.75 18.39 -1.43
C CYS A 79 6.21 18.85 -1.25
N GLY A 80 6.86 18.32 -0.21
CA GLY A 80 8.28 18.56 0.06
C GLY A 80 9.21 17.44 -0.47
N ALA A 81 8.66 16.40 -1.09
CA ALA A 81 9.45 15.29 -1.57
C ALA A 81 10.29 15.68 -2.81
N PRO A 82 11.60 15.42 -2.83
CA PRO A 82 12.47 15.79 -3.94
C PRO A 82 12.13 15.06 -5.23
N ASN A 83 11.55 13.88 -5.14
CA ASN A 83 11.13 13.03 -6.26
C ASN A 83 9.73 13.37 -6.81
N ALA A 84 9.04 14.37 -6.25
CA ALA A 84 7.75 14.81 -6.79
C ALA A 84 7.93 15.36 -8.20
N LYS A 85 7.31 14.70 -9.16
CA LYS A 85 7.36 15.04 -10.60
C LYS A 85 6.06 14.66 -11.29
N GLU A 86 5.81 15.30 -12.42
CA GLU A 86 4.69 14.98 -13.31
C GLU A 86 4.71 13.51 -13.74
N GLY A 87 3.56 12.88 -13.77
CA GLY A 87 3.39 11.47 -14.10
C GLY A 87 3.65 10.49 -12.95
N LEU A 88 4.13 10.96 -11.79
CA LEU A 88 4.37 10.09 -10.63
C LEU A 88 3.04 9.50 -10.12
N ILE A 89 3.05 8.19 -9.90
CA ILE A 89 1.95 7.48 -9.21
C ILE A 89 2.39 7.26 -7.76
N THR A 90 1.55 7.65 -6.83
CA THR A 90 1.85 7.61 -5.41
C THR A 90 0.59 7.35 -4.58
N ILE A 91 0.73 7.36 -3.28
CA ILE A 91 -0.36 7.21 -2.31
C ILE A 91 -0.79 8.59 -1.83
N TYR A 92 -2.12 8.77 -1.71
CA TYR A 92 -2.78 9.96 -1.17
C TYR A 92 -3.64 9.59 0.04
#